data_bdc355cad6a1ff6382c8c98f7c6755ac
#
_entry.id   bdc355cad6a1ff6382c8c98f7c6755ac
#
_cell.length_a   1.000
_cell.length_b   1.000
_cell.length_c   1.000
_cell.angle_alpha   90.00
_cell.angle_beta   90.00
_cell.angle_gamma   90.00
#
_symmetry.space_group_name_H-M   'P 1'
#
loop_
_entity.id
_entity.type
_entity.pdbx_description
1 polymer ?
#
loop_
_entity_poly.entity_id
_entity_poly.type
_entity_poly.pdbx_seq_one_letter_code
_entity_poly.pdbx_strand_id
1 'polypeptide(L)'
;MRSVPLITLPLFALGAALVFLAGCASQTSTSASSGVPNAATESVVIRPVTQSGVPAAGYTATDDYAVTVDCGSTSANARPSPVAVGDNILSCSPSSAYAVACWQDPAPSVVICYRDPWTTDVVRMPNEGGFPEVAAPSQAQPLGVELSDGTRCLIRAGGVWNDLVDHPGWYGTYACSGNGAVWADSADGIDRSSPRWTVQVAPISGDGPVTTRGVITAYFTGTAAG
;
A
#
# COMPACT_ATOMS: atom_id res chain seq x y z
N MET A 1 7.59 44.44 33.70
CA MET A 1 7.79 44.43 35.15
C MET A 1 6.68 43.64 35.81
N ARG A 2 6.91 42.41 36.19
CA ARG A 2 6.17 41.66 37.21
C ARG A 2 7.03 40.45 37.59
N SER A 3 7.23 40.36 38.88
CA SER A 3 8.21 39.61 39.66
C SER A 3 7.93 38.12 39.72
N VAL A 4 9.00 37.34 39.79
CA VAL A 4 9.09 35.92 40.12
C VAL A 4 9.15 35.76 41.64
N PRO A 5 8.50 34.77 42.24
CA PRO A 5 8.90 34.31 43.57
C PRO A 5 9.69 32.99 43.49
N LEU A 6 10.86 33.04 44.10
CA LEU A 6 11.62 31.89 44.57
C LEU A 6 10.85 31.14 45.66
N ILE A 7 10.83 29.82 45.61
CA ILE A 7 10.48 28.99 46.77
C ILE A 7 11.62 27.96 46.98
N THR A 8 12.06 28.02 48.20
CA THR A 8 13.17 27.33 48.89
C THR A 8 12.94 25.85 49.08
N LEU A 9 14.05 25.09 48.97
CA LEU A 9 14.21 23.68 49.45
C LEU A 9 14.10 23.59 50.98
N PRO A 10 13.84 22.37 51.48
CA PRO A 10 14.62 21.83 52.58
C PRO A 10 15.31 20.48 52.26
N LEU A 11 16.53 20.45 52.67
CA LEU A 11 17.36 19.24 52.93
C LEU A 11 16.73 18.44 54.07
N PHE A 12 16.67 17.12 53.95
CA PHE A 12 16.79 16.22 55.07
C PHE A 12 17.69 15.02 54.71
N ALA A 13 18.61 14.83 55.61
CA ALA A 13 19.67 13.85 55.57
C ALA A 13 19.37 12.56 56.34
N LEU A 14 20.18 11.57 56.15
CA LEU A 14 20.55 10.41 56.95
C LEU A 14 19.68 9.16 56.94
N GLY A 15 20.30 8.05 56.57
CA GLY A 15 20.16 6.84 57.32
C GLY A 15 20.37 5.53 56.58
N ALA A 16 21.48 4.89 56.91
CA ALA A 16 21.70 3.44 57.00
C ALA A 16 22.16 2.65 55.78
N ALA A 17 23.42 2.30 55.82
CA ALA A 17 24.07 1.26 55.05
C ALA A 17 23.53 -0.14 55.42
N LEU A 18 23.17 -0.92 54.45
CA LEU A 18 23.03 -2.35 54.51
C LEU A 18 23.78 -3.00 53.36
N VAL A 19 24.89 -3.62 53.69
CA VAL A 19 25.71 -4.45 52.82
C VAL A 19 24.98 -5.75 52.58
N PHE A 20 24.45 -5.99 51.38
CA PHE A 20 24.07 -7.32 50.92
C PHE A 20 25.07 -7.79 49.86
N LEU A 21 25.84 -8.78 50.24
CA LEU A 21 26.59 -9.65 49.33
C LEU A 21 25.54 -10.46 48.53
N ALA A 22 25.34 -10.12 47.29
CA ALA A 22 24.53 -10.92 46.38
C ALA A 22 25.44 -11.36 45.23
N GLY A 23 25.56 -12.67 45.09
CA GLY A 23 26.38 -13.36 44.12
C GLY A 23 26.07 -12.99 42.68
N CYS A 24 27.13 -12.92 41.87
CA CYS A 24 27.05 -12.85 40.40
C CYS A 24 26.42 -14.14 39.87
N ALA A 25 25.12 -14.13 39.69
CA ALA A 25 24.46 -15.03 38.76
C ALA A 25 24.58 -14.37 37.38
N SER A 26 25.48 -14.88 36.55
CA SER A 26 25.56 -14.53 35.14
C SER A 26 24.24 -14.97 34.49
N GLN A 27 23.29 -14.05 34.38
CA GLN A 27 22.14 -14.24 33.52
C GLN A 27 22.63 -14.13 32.09
N THR A 28 22.83 -15.29 31.48
CA THR A 28 22.92 -15.40 30.01
C THR A 28 21.59 -14.92 29.47
N SER A 29 21.53 -13.66 29.07
CA SER A 29 20.40 -13.11 28.31
C SER A 29 20.39 -13.83 26.98
N THR A 30 19.67 -14.93 26.91
CA THR A 30 19.25 -15.52 25.63
C THR A 30 18.34 -14.48 25.01
N SER A 31 18.89 -13.66 24.12
CA SER A 31 18.09 -12.86 23.20
C SER A 31 17.24 -13.84 22.42
N ALA A 32 16.02 -14.05 22.89
CA ALA A 32 14.99 -14.67 22.07
C ALA A 32 14.82 -13.73 20.88
N SER A 33 15.50 -14.05 19.80
CA SER A 33 15.14 -13.57 18.48
C SER A 33 13.68 -13.95 18.29
N SER A 34 12.78 -13.00 18.46
CA SER A 34 11.38 -13.14 18.12
C SER A 34 11.33 -13.33 16.60
N GLY A 35 11.65 -14.53 16.16
CA GLY A 35 11.41 -14.96 14.81
C GLY A 35 9.91 -14.86 14.60
N VAL A 36 9.46 -13.79 13.96
CA VAL A 36 8.13 -13.74 13.37
C VAL A 36 8.02 -15.01 12.54
N PRO A 37 7.06 -15.90 12.84
CA PRO A 37 6.94 -17.15 12.11
C PRO A 37 6.95 -16.82 10.62
N ASN A 38 7.55 -17.67 9.82
CA ASN A 38 7.66 -17.54 8.36
C ASN A 38 6.29 -17.81 7.71
N ALA A 39 5.26 -17.12 8.22
CA ALA A 39 3.90 -17.23 7.74
C ALA A 39 3.84 -16.79 6.27
N ALA A 40 3.07 -17.51 5.48
CA ALA A 40 2.81 -17.13 4.09
C ALA A 40 2.23 -15.72 4.01
N THR A 41 2.44 -15.05 2.88
CA THR A 41 1.77 -13.79 2.57
C THR A 41 0.27 -14.04 2.46
N GLU A 42 -0.52 -13.25 3.19
CA GLU A 42 -1.97 -13.24 3.09
C GLU A 42 -2.39 -12.48 1.83
N SER A 43 -3.29 -13.07 1.04
CA SER A 43 -3.90 -12.41 -0.12
C SER A 43 -5.34 -12.01 0.23
N VAL A 44 -5.62 -10.69 0.23
CA VAL A 44 -6.92 -10.12 0.55
C VAL A 44 -7.54 -9.55 -0.70
N VAL A 45 -8.75 -9.99 -1.06
CA VAL A 45 -9.52 -9.41 -2.17
C VAL A 45 -10.54 -8.42 -1.63
N ILE A 46 -10.30 -7.14 -1.89
CA ILE A 46 -11.21 -6.04 -1.55
C ILE A 46 -12.27 -5.93 -2.64
N ARG A 47 -13.54 -5.77 -2.24
CA ARG A 47 -14.69 -5.68 -3.15
C ARG A 47 -15.48 -4.40 -2.88
N PRO A 48 -14.97 -3.24 -3.32
CA PRO A 48 -15.55 -1.94 -2.96
C PRO A 48 -16.80 -1.58 -3.76
N VAL A 49 -17.02 -2.25 -4.88
CA VAL A 49 -18.10 -1.96 -5.83
C VAL A 49 -18.84 -3.24 -6.16
N THR A 50 -20.17 -3.15 -6.26
CA THR A 50 -21.06 -4.26 -6.64
C THR A 50 -21.05 -4.49 -8.15
N GLN A 51 -21.63 -5.61 -8.61
CA GLN A 51 -21.83 -5.88 -10.04
C GLN A 51 -22.69 -4.82 -10.75
N SER A 52 -23.57 -4.14 -10.01
CA SER A 52 -24.40 -3.04 -10.55
C SER A 52 -23.67 -1.69 -10.58
N GLY A 53 -22.40 -1.63 -10.21
CA GLY A 53 -21.60 -0.41 -10.27
C GLY A 53 -21.86 0.57 -9.14
N VAL A 54 -22.48 0.15 -8.04
CA VAL A 54 -22.69 0.99 -6.86
C VAL A 54 -21.71 0.61 -5.74
N PRO A 55 -21.41 1.53 -4.80
CA PRO A 55 -20.58 1.19 -3.65
C PRO A 55 -21.14 -0.02 -2.89
N ALA A 56 -20.26 -0.95 -2.55
CA ALA A 56 -20.63 -2.06 -1.68
C ALA A 56 -20.89 -1.58 -0.25
N ALA A 57 -21.54 -2.40 0.57
CA ALA A 57 -21.81 -2.07 1.96
C ALA A 57 -20.52 -1.72 2.71
N GLY A 58 -20.52 -0.58 3.42
CA GLY A 58 -19.36 -0.06 4.14
C GLY A 58 -18.45 0.84 3.31
N TYR A 59 -18.71 1.03 2.03
CA TYR A 59 -18.00 1.98 1.16
C TYR A 59 -18.82 3.24 0.91
N THR A 60 -18.14 4.36 0.77
CA THR A 60 -18.75 5.67 0.51
C THR A 60 -18.20 6.23 -0.80
N ALA A 61 -19.11 6.65 -1.69
CA ALA A 61 -18.74 7.33 -2.92
C ALA A 61 -18.54 8.82 -2.68
N THR A 62 -17.46 9.35 -3.22
CA THR A 62 -17.20 10.79 -3.39
C THR A 62 -17.11 11.11 -4.87
N ASP A 63 -17.46 12.34 -5.24
CA ASP A 63 -17.42 12.79 -6.63
C ASP A 63 -16.15 13.60 -6.88
N ASP A 64 -15.44 13.27 -7.96
CA ASP A 64 -14.28 14.02 -8.45
C ASP A 64 -14.51 14.37 -9.92
N TYR A 65 -15.13 15.51 -10.16
CA TYR A 65 -15.39 16.02 -11.50
C TYR A 65 -14.27 16.91 -12.05
N ALA A 66 -13.20 17.10 -11.31
CA ALA A 66 -12.05 17.88 -11.78
C ALA A 66 -11.19 17.12 -12.80
N VAL A 67 -11.30 15.80 -12.82
CA VAL A 67 -10.55 14.92 -13.72
C VAL A 67 -11.52 14.05 -14.51
N THR A 68 -11.47 14.14 -15.84
CA THR A 68 -12.15 13.20 -16.73
C THR A 68 -11.20 12.08 -17.10
N VAL A 69 -11.69 10.85 -17.11
CA VAL A 69 -10.92 9.67 -17.48
C VAL A 69 -11.40 9.06 -18.78
N ASP A 70 -10.54 8.27 -19.42
CA ASP A 70 -10.86 7.42 -20.56
C ASP A 70 -10.51 5.96 -20.23
N CYS A 71 -11.51 5.12 -20.17
CA CYS A 71 -11.38 3.68 -19.90
C CYS A 71 -11.30 2.85 -21.19
N GLY A 72 -11.29 3.50 -22.36
CA GLY A 72 -11.27 2.88 -23.67
C GLY A 72 -12.64 2.75 -24.28
N SER A 73 -12.73 3.01 -25.59
CA SER A 73 -14.00 2.97 -26.34
C SER A 73 -14.30 1.58 -26.93
N THR A 74 -13.29 0.72 -27.01
CA THR A 74 -13.40 -0.66 -27.52
C THR A 74 -12.52 -1.60 -26.71
N SER A 75 -12.79 -2.89 -26.74
CA SER A 75 -11.94 -3.89 -26.08
C SER A 75 -10.50 -3.89 -26.57
N ALA A 76 -10.22 -3.36 -27.76
CA ALA A 76 -8.87 -3.29 -28.31
C ALA A 76 -8.00 -2.19 -27.65
N ASN A 77 -8.62 -1.12 -27.14
CA ASN A 77 -7.94 -0.02 -26.48
C ASN A 77 -8.24 0.07 -24.97
N ALA A 78 -9.14 -0.76 -24.45
CA ALA A 78 -9.38 -0.90 -23.04
C ALA A 78 -8.21 -1.63 -22.36
N ARG A 79 -7.96 -1.27 -21.11
CA ARG A 79 -6.92 -1.91 -20.31
C ARG A 79 -7.53 -2.58 -19.09
N PRO A 80 -7.45 -3.91 -18.98
CA PRO A 80 -7.77 -4.57 -17.73
C PRO A 80 -6.99 -3.93 -16.59
N SER A 81 -7.62 -3.76 -15.45
CA SER A 81 -6.94 -3.31 -14.26
C SER A 81 -5.83 -4.31 -13.87
N PRO A 82 -4.59 -3.88 -13.70
CA PRO A 82 -3.51 -4.79 -13.30
C PRO A 82 -3.73 -5.38 -11.91
N VAL A 83 -4.57 -4.77 -11.08
CA VAL A 83 -4.82 -5.19 -9.70
C VAL A 83 -6.09 -6.02 -9.54
N ALA A 84 -6.80 -6.31 -10.63
CA ALA A 84 -8.07 -7.01 -10.63
C ALA A 84 -7.90 -8.54 -10.60
N VAL A 85 -8.69 -9.20 -9.76
CA VAL A 85 -8.85 -10.67 -9.74
C VAL A 85 -10.18 -11.12 -10.33
N GLY A 86 -10.92 -10.21 -10.97
CA GLY A 86 -12.18 -10.47 -11.67
C GLY A 86 -12.29 -9.66 -12.96
N ASP A 87 -13.17 -10.10 -13.84
CA ASP A 87 -13.40 -9.46 -15.12
C ASP A 87 -14.09 -8.10 -14.97
N ASN A 88 -14.06 -7.31 -16.03
CA ASN A 88 -14.74 -6.02 -16.16
C ASN A 88 -14.34 -4.99 -15.08
N ILE A 89 -13.06 -5.02 -14.68
CA ILE A 89 -12.44 -3.97 -13.89
C ILE A 89 -11.34 -3.36 -14.76
N LEU A 90 -11.42 -2.06 -15.04
CA LEU A 90 -10.53 -1.38 -15.96
C LEU A 90 -9.53 -0.46 -15.24
N SER A 91 -8.41 -0.24 -15.89
CA SER A 91 -7.51 0.87 -15.59
C SER A 91 -7.73 1.98 -16.62
N CYS A 92 -8.05 3.19 -16.15
CA CYS A 92 -8.41 4.31 -17.01
C CYS A 92 -7.32 5.37 -17.06
N SER A 93 -7.22 6.06 -18.20
CA SER A 93 -6.28 7.16 -18.41
C SER A 93 -6.91 8.52 -18.03
N PRO A 94 -6.14 9.54 -17.66
CA PRO A 94 -4.68 9.50 -17.50
C PRO A 94 -4.27 8.81 -16.20
N SER A 95 -3.08 8.26 -16.18
CA SER A 95 -2.53 7.60 -14.98
C SER A 95 -2.44 8.51 -13.75
N SER A 96 -2.34 9.84 -13.96
CA SER A 96 -2.37 10.85 -12.87
C SER A 96 -3.69 10.91 -12.13
N ALA A 97 -4.77 10.38 -12.71
CA ALA A 97 -6.06 10.26 -12.04
C ALA A 97 -6.11 9.15 -10.97
N TYR A 98 -5.08 8.30 -10.90
CA TYR A 98 -5.07 7.10 -10.07
C TYR A 98 -6.27 6.18 -10.27
N ALA A 99 -6.81 6.15 -11.49
CA ALA A 99 -7.95 5.35 -11.89
C ALA A 99 -7.51 3.92 -12.26
N VAL A 100 -6.85 3.22 -11.30
CA VAL A 100 -6.20 1.93 -11.53
C VAL A 100 -7.18 0.76 -11.45
N ALA A 101 -8.27 0.90 -10.69
CA ALA A 101 -9.32 -0.11 -10.58
C ALA A 101 -10.68 0.59 -10.63
N CYS A 102 -11.35 0.51 -11.79
CA CYS A 102 -12.58 1.20 -12.06
C CYS A 102 -13.68 0.25 -12.55
N TRP A 103 -14.90 0.52 -12.16
CA TRP A 103 -16.14 -0.15 -12.58
C TRP A 103 -17.06 0.86 -13.26
N GLN A 104 -17.93 0.37 -14.11
CA GLN A 104 -18.97 1.19 -14.71
C GLN A 104 -19.96 1.62 -13.62
N ASP A 105 -20.22 2.91 -13.48
CA ASP A 105 -21.28 3.45 -12.63
C ASP A 105 -22.63 3.31 -13.36
N PRO A 106 -23.78 3.14 -12.67
CA PRO A 106 -25.11 3.17 -13.31
C PRO A 106 -25.41 4.46 -14.07
N ALA A 107 -24.81 5.57 -13.66
CA ALA A 107 -24.93 6.83 -14.41
C ALA A 107 -24.13 6.77 -15.71
N PRO A 108 -24.69 7.22 -16.83
CA PRO A 108 -23.99 7.21 -18.11
C PRO A 108 -22.77 8.12 -18.06
N SER A 109 -21.69 7.70 -18.72
CA SER A 109 -20.42 8.45 -18.80
C SER A 109 -19.77 8.73 -17.43
N VAL A 110 -20.00 7.85 -16.46
CA VAL A 110 -19.37 7.89 -15.14
C VAL A 110 -18.74 6.54 -14.85
N VAL A 111 -17.62 6.56 -14.19
CA VAL A 111 -17.00 5.36 -13.60
C VAL A 111 -16.81 5.58 -12.12
N ILE A 112 -16.76 4.48 -11.37
CA ILE A 112 -16.47 4.47 -9.95
C ILE A 112 -15.15 3.73 -9.74
N CYS A 113 -14.15 4.39 -9.16
CA CYS A 113 -12.80 3.87 -9.03
C CYS A 113 -12.39 3.70 -7.57
N TYR A 114 -11.59 2.68 -7.30
CA TYR A 114 -10.98 2.42 -5.99
C TYR A 114 -9.47 2.62 -6.07
N ARG A 115 -8.91 3.34 -5.11
CA ARG A 115 -7.54 3.84 -5.19
C ARG A 115 -6.63 3.34 -4.08
N ASP A 116 -7.18 3.02 -2.90
CA ASP A 116 -6.39 2.80 -1.69
C ASP A 116 -7.02 1.67 -0.84
N PRO A 117 -6.31 0.55 -0.62
CA PRO A 117 -6.84 -0.60 0.11
C PRO A 117 -7.05 -0.35 1.62
N TRP A 118 -6.57 0.76 2.13
CA TRP A 118 -6.70 1.13 3.54
C TRP A 118 -7.81 2.15 3.82
N THR A 119 -8.59 2.50 2.80
CA THR A 119 -9.77 3.39 2.92
C THR A 119 -11.05 2.67 2.52
N THR A 120 -12.18 3.27 2.88
CA THR A 120 -13.51 2.84 2.44
C THR A 120 -14.10 3.79 1.41
N ASP A 121 -13.27 4.64 0.80
CA ASP A 121 -13.72 5.61 -0.17
C ASP A 121 -13.58 5.07 -1.58
N VAL A 122 -14.62 5.24 -2.38
CA VAL A 122 -14.62 5.07 -3.83
C VAL A 122 -14.91 6.41 -4.48
N VAL A 123 -14.34 6.65 -5.67
CA VAL A 123 -14.41 7.96 -6.33
C VAL A 123 -15.15 7.82 -7.65
N ARG A 124 -16.20 8.63 -7.84
CA ARG A 124 -16.89 8.75 -9.12
C ARG A 124 -16.21 9.81 -9.97
N MET A 125 -15.98 9.47 -11.23
CA MET A 125 -15.28 10.34 -12.18
C MET A 125 -16.00 10.33 -13.51
N PRO A 126 -16.06 11.48 -14.23
CA PRO A 126 -16.50 11.52 -15.60
C PRO A 126 -15.65 10.61 -16.49
N ASN A 127 -16.26 9.86 -17.37
CA ASN A 127 -15.60 9.01 -18.34
C ASN A 127 -16.02 9.42 -19.75
N GLU A 128 -15.07 9.86 -20.55
CA GLU A 128 -15.30 10.25 -21.97
C GLU A 128 -15.16 9.07 -22.93
N GLY A 129 -14.52 7.98 -22.49
CA GLY A 129 -14.45 6.72 -23.23
C GLY A 129 -15.68 5.85 -23.02
N GLY A 130 -15.63 4.63 -23.52
CA GLY A 130 -16.57 3.58 -23.21
C GLY A 130 -16.21 2.85 -21.92
N PHE A 131 -16.92 1.75 -21.67
CA PHE A 131 -16.58 0.77 -20.65
C PHE A 131 -16.74 -0.63 -21.24
N PRO A 132 -15.81 -1.07 -22.13
CA PRO A 132 -15.91 -2.36 -22.79
C PRO A 132 -15.58 -3.49 -21.84
N GLU A 133 -16.12 -4.68 -22.16
CA GLU A 133 -15.78 -5.89 -21.42
C GLU A 133 -14.32 -6.27 -21.60
N VAL A 134 -13.68 -6.63 -20.52
CA VAL A 134 -12.28 -7.12 -20.48
C VAL A 134 -12.18 -8.31 -19.54
N ALA A 135 -11.31 -9.26 -19.87
CA ALA A 135 -10.94 -10.33 -18.96
C ALA A 135 -9.92 -9.82 -17.92
N ALA A 136 -9.97 -10.38 -16.73
CA ALA A 136 -8.95 -10.14 -15.72
C ALA A 136 -7.54 -10.55 -16.22
N PRO A 137 -6.46 -9.91 -15.73
CA PRO A 137 -5.10 -10.35 -16.02
C PRO A 137 -4.87 -11.77 -15.50
N SER A 138 -4.05 -12.55 -16.21
CA SER A 138 -3.72 -13.93 -15.80
C SER A 138 -3.01 -13.98 -14.43
N GLN A 139 -2.33 -12.90 -14.07
CA GLN A 139 -1.70 -12.71 -12.77
C GLN A 139 -1.92 -11.26 -12.34
N ALA A 140 -2.75 -11.07 -11.34
CA ALA A 140 -2.97 -9.74 -10.78
C ALA A 140 -1.77 -9.26 -9.96
N GLN A 141 -1.51 -7.97 -10.05
CA GLN A 141 -0.60 -7.27 -9.15
C GLN A 141 -1.38 -6.80 -7.91
N PRO A 142 -0.81 -6.76 -6.71
CA PRO A 142 -1.48 -6.13 -5.60
C PRO A 142 -1.72 -4.63 -5.82
N LEU A 143 -2.90 -4.14 -5.45
CA LEU A 143 -3.16 -2.70 -5.34
C LEU A 143 -2.27 -2.08 -4.26
N GLY A 144 -2.05 -2.79 -3.17
CA GLY A 144 -1.16 -2.40 -2.10
C GLY A 144 -0.60 -3.60 -1.38
N VAL A 145 0.51 -3.41 -0.69
CA VAL A 145 1.13 -4.42 0.16
C VAL A 145 1.46 -3.84 1.53
N GLU A 146 1.33 -4.66 2.56
CA GLU A 146 1.81 -4.36 3.91
C GLU A 146 3.05 -5.20 4.20
N LEU A 147 4.13 -4.54 4.60
CA LEU A 147 5.42 -5.16 4.85
C LEU A 147 5.58 -5.58 6.33
N SER A 148 6.56 -6.41 6.59
CA SER A 148 6.81 -7.00 7.93
C SER A 148 7.15 -5.98 9.02
N ASP A 149 7.47 -4.76 8.67
CA ASP A 149 7.74 -3.64 9.58
C ASP A 149 6.54 -2.67 9.71
N GLY A 150 5.38 -3.02 9.13
CA GLY A 150 4.18 -2.18 9.11
C GLY A 150 4.17 -1.11 8.02
N THR A 151 5.20 -1.05 7.16
CA THR A 151 5.23 -0.16 6.01
C THR A 151 4.13 -0.54 5.01
N ARG A 152 3.35 0.43 4.55
CA ARG A 152 2.33 0.27 3.52
C ARG A 152 2.82 0.82 2.20
N CYS A 153 2.73 0.03 1.15
CA CYS A 153 3.15 0.42 -0.19
C CYS A 153 2.00 0.29 -1.17
N LEU A 154 1.69 1.37 -1.89
CA LEU A 154 0.60 1.45 -2.86
C LEU A 154 1.18 1.34 -4.27
N ILE A 155 0.51 0.61 -5.15
CA ILE A 155 0.91 0.49 -6.55
C ILE A 155 1.03 1.87 -7.19
N ARG A 156 2.06 2.04 -7.97
CA ARG A 156 2.27 3.29 -8.66
C ARG A 156 1.43 3.34 -9.95
N ALA A 157 0.60 4.36 -10.04
CA ALA A 157 -0.15 4.68 -11.24
C ALA A 157 0.57 5.79 -12.01
N GLY A 158 1.35 5.40 -13.02
CA GLY A 158 2.03 6.34 -13.93
C GLY A 158 3.24 7.08 -13.34
N GLY A 159 3.82 7.92 -14.18
CA GLY A 159 5.06 8.64 -13.91
C GLY A 159 6.30 7.73 -13.96
N VAL A 160 7.47 8.29 -14.15
CA VAL A 160 8.76 7.58 -14.08
C VAL A 160 9.47 8.09 -12.83
N TRP A 161 9.95 7.20 -11.98
CA TRP A 161 10.95 7.58 -11.00
C TRP A 161 12.32 7.41 -11.65
N ASN A 162 13.29 8.15 -11.17
CA ASN A 162 14.66 7.99 -11.60
C ASN A 162 15.11 6.54 -11.37
N ASP A 163 16.08 6.10 -12.15
CA ASP A 163 16.70 4.80 -11.93
C ASP A 163 17.31 4.74 -10.53
N LEU A 164 17.29 3.55 -9.95
CA LEU A 164 18.01 3.32 -8.70
C LEU A 164 19.52 3.36 -9.00
N VAL A 165 20.27 4.24 -8.33
CA VAL A 165 21.65 4.58 -8.66
C VAL A 165 22.56 3.36 -8.81
N ASP A 166 22.46 2.40 -7.87
CA ASP A 166 23.31 1.20 -7.84
C ASP A 166 22.71 0.02 -8.60
N HIS A 167 21.51 0.17 -9.18
CA HIS A 167 20.79 -0.86 -9.92
C HIS A 167 20.21 -0.30 -11.22
N PRO A 168 21.05 -0.10 -12.26
CA PRO A 168 20.58 0.42 -13.55
C PRO A 168 19.47 -0.45 -14.14
N GLY A 169 18.41 0.19 -14.61
CA GLY A 169 17.23 -0.49 -15.15
C GLY A 169 16.17 -0.88 -14.14
N TRP A 170 16.42 -0.71 -12.84
CA TRP A 170 15.38 -0.84 -11.84
C TRP A 170 14.53 0.42 -11.78
N TYR A 171 13.22 0.23 -11.67
CA TYR A 171 12.25 1.33 -11.57
C TYR A 171 11.32 1.11 -10.37
N GLY A 172 10.76 2.21 -9.87
CA GLY A 172 9.83 2.16 -8.75
C GLY A 172 8.47 1.62 -9.17
N THR A 173 7.99 0.59 -8.49
CA THR A 173 6.70 -0.08 -8.75
C THR A 173 5.63 0.27 -7.73
N TYR A 174 6.01 0.50 -6.49
CA TYR A 174 5.12 0.93 -5.40
C TYR A 174 5.72 2.12 -4.66
N ALA A 175 4.84 3.06 -4.25
CA ALA A 175 5.17 4.12 -3.32
C ALA A 175 4.88 3.65 -1.89
N CYS A 176 5.86 3.76 -1.00
CA CYS A 176 5.73 3.30 0.38
C CYS A 176 5.61 4.47 1.36
N SER A 177 4.92 4.25 2.48
CA SER A 177 4.94 5.17 3.60
C SER A 177 6.38 5.37 4.10
N GLY A 178 6.69 6.55 4.66
CA GLY A 178 8.04 6.84 5.15
C GLY A 178 9.08 7.14 4.06
N ASN A 179 8.63 7.62 2.89
CA ASN A 179 9.51 8.04 1.78
C ASN A 179 10.31 6.91 1.12
N GLY A 180 9.80 5.67 1.20
CA GLY A 180 10.35 4.50 0.52
C GLY A 180 9.64 4.19 -0.80
N ALA A 181 10.24 3.31 -1.58
CA ALA A 181 9.64 2.72 -2.76
C ALA A 181 10.07 1.26 -2.91
N VAL A 182 9.21 0.45 -3.55
CA VAL A 182 9.60 -0.85 -4.05
C VAL A 182 10.26 -0.66 -5.41
N TRP A 183 11.44 -1.23 -5.57
CA TRP A 183 12.26 -1.13 -6.77
C TRP A 183 12.48 -2.49 -7.39
N ALA A 184 12.42 -2.58 -8.70
CA ALA A 184 12.63 -3.82 -9.43
C ALA A 184 12.94 -3.59 -10.92
N ASP A 185 13.45 -4.63 -11.55
CA ASP A 185 13.60 -4.76 -13.01
C ASP A 185 12.41 -5.49 -13.66
N SER A 186 11.45 -5.92 -12.88
CA SER A 186 10.28 -6.70 -13.30
C SER A 186 8.95 -5.99 -13.00
N ALA A 187 7.88 -6.43 -13.65
CA ALA A 187 6.60 -5.70 -13.77
C ALA A 187 6.00 -5.22 -12.44
N ASP A 188 6.03 -6.00 -11.36
CA ASP A 188 5.46 -5.60 -10.07
C ASP A 188 6.47 -5.61 -8.91
N GLY A 189 7.70 -6.09 -9.14
CA GLY A 189 8.74 -6.08 -8.14
C GLY A 189 8.51 -6.98 -6.94
N ILE A 190 7.59 -7.95 -7.05
CA ILE A 190 7.25 -8.86 -5.95
C ILE A 190 7.79 -10.25 -6.27
N ASP A 191 8.71 -10.73 -5.45
CA ASP A 191 9.18 -12.11 -5.51
C ASP A 191 8.20 -13.02 -4.80
N ARG A 192 7.55 -13.91 -5.57
CA ARG A 192 6.57 -14.90 -5.10
C ARG A 192 7.13 -16.33 -5.09
N SER A 193 8.43 -16.48 -5.19
CA SER A 193 9.10 -17.80 -5.24
C SER A 193 8.97 -18.62 -3.96
N SER A 194 8.62 -17.95 -2.85
CA SER A 194 8.39 -18.56 -1.54
C SER A 194 7.00 -18.23 -1.01
N PRO A 195 6.46 -19.01 -0.04
CA PRO A 195 5.15 -18.71 0.56
C PRO A 195 5.06 -17.31 1.15
N ARG A 196 6.14 -16.80 1.74
CA ARG A 196 6.27 -15.40 2.13
C ARG A 196 6.90 -14.63 0.98
N TRP A 197 6.14 -13.77 0.36
CA TRP A 197 6.63 -12.91 -0.71
C TRP A 197 7.59 -11.86 -0.17
N THR A 198 8.48 -11.40 -1.03
CA THR A 198 9.44 -10.35 -0.70
C THR A 198 9.47 -9.25 -1.75
N VAL A 199 9.93 -8.08 -1.32
CA VAL A 199 10.14 -6.91 -2.16
C VAL A 199 11.49 -6.28 -1.82
N GLN A 200 12.05 -5.54 -2.77
CA GLN A 200 13.25 -4.73 -2.58
C GLN A 200 12.83 -3.29 -2.32
N VAL A 201 13.20 -2.75 -1.17
CA VAL A 201 12.83 -1.39 -0.76
C VAL A 201 14.07 -0.52 -0.62
N ALA A 202 14.01 0.66 -1.22
CA ALA A 202 15.00 1.73 -1.06
C ALA A 202 14.28 3.09 -0.96
N PRO A 203 15.00 4.18 -0.62
CA PRO A 203 14.43 5.52 -0.66
C PRO A 203 13.86 5.87 -2.04
N ILE A 204 12.78 6.67 -2.07
CA ILE A 204 12.12 7.10 -3.32
C ILE A 204 13.03 7.97 -4.20
N SER A 205 14.03 8.62 -3.61
CA SER A 205 15.06 9.38 -4.32
C SER A 205 15.96 8.51 -5.20
N GLY A 206 15.98 7.18 -4.98
CA GLY A 206 16.83 6.25 -5.71
C GLY A 206 18.28 6.21 -5.22
N ASP A 207 18.60 6.93 -4.16
CA ASP A 207 19.91 6.93 -3.48
C ASP A 207 19.78 6.27 -2.10
N GLY A 208 20.54 5.25 -1.86
CA GLY A 208 20.55 4.57 -0.56
C GLY A 208 20.46 3.05 -0.66
N PRO A 209 20.63 2.36 0.47
CA PRO A 209 20.72 0.91 0.46
C PRO A 209 19.39 0.27 0.12
N VAL A 210 19.45 -0.75 -0.73
CA VAL A 210 18.33 -1.64 -1.00
C VAL A 210 18.22 -2.65 0.14
N THR A 211 17.00 -2.84 0.64
CA THR A 211 16.71 -3.81 1.70
C THR A 211 15.58 -4.74 1.28
N THR A 212 15.77 -6.05 1.47
CA THR A 212 14.71 -7.03 1.27
C THR A 212 13.73 -6.99 2.43
N ARG A 213 12.43 -6.88 2.13
CA ARG A 213 11.34 -6.87 3.10
C ARG A 213 10.33 -7.96 2.79
N GLY A 214 9.85 -8.65 3.83
CA GLY A 214 8.75 -9.60 3.69
C GLY A 214 7.41 -8.89 3.54
N VAL A 215 6.56 -9.42 2.66
CA VAL A 215 5.16 -8.98 2.50
C VAL A 215 4.29 -9.78 3.46
N ILE A 216 3.57 -9.12 4.36
CA ILE A 216 2.60 -9.77 5.27
C ILE A 216 1.27 -9.95 4.54
N THR A 217 0.76 -8.85 3.95
CA THR A 217 -0.55 -8.83 3.28
C THR A 217 -0.43 -8.18 1.91
N ALA A 218 -1.07 -8.80 0.92
CA ALA A 218 -1.20 -8.28 -0.43
C ALA A 218 -2.68 -8.07 -0.75
N TYR A 219 -3.06 -6.86 -1.16
CA TYR A 219 -4.43 -6.44 -1.41
C TYR A 219 -4.72 -6.38 -2.89
N PHE A 220 -5.77 -7.04 -3.32
CA PHE A 220 -6.27 -7.08 -4.70
C PHE A 220 -7.68 -6.51 -4.78
N THR A 221 -8.16 -6.24 -5.98
CA THR A 221 -9.52 -5.78 -6.18
C THR A 221 -10.38 -6.82 -6.88
N GLY A 222 -11.64 -6.88 -6.49
CA GLY A 222 -12.69 -7.69 -7.10
C GLY A 222 -14.03 -6.97 -7.04
N THR A 223 -15.08 -7.59 -7.59
CA THR A 223 -16.44 -7.07 -7.57
C THR A 223 -17.23 -7.75 -6.46
N ALA A 224 -18.02 -7.01 -5.70
CA ALA A 224 -18.92 -7.57 -4.70
C ALA A 224 -20.13 -8.26 -5.37
N ALA A 225 -20.63 -9.30 -4.74
CA ALA A 225 -21.97 -9.81 -5.09
C ALA A 225 -23.01 -8.70 -4.87
N GLY A 226 -24.01 -8.64 -5.74
CA GLY A 226 -25.12 -7.70 -5.64
C GLY A 226 -26.16 -8.18 -4.62
#